data_d5ec628fb3cef65937a5a3257c5bf171
#
_entry.id   d5ec628fb3cef65937a5a3257c5bf171
#
_cell.length_a   1.000
_cell.length_b   1.000
_cell.length_c   1.000
_cell.angle_alpha   90.00
_cell.angle_beta   90.00
_cell.angle_gamma   90.00
#
_symmetry.space_group_name_H-M   'P 1'
#
loop_
_entity.id
_entity.type
_entity.pdbx_description
1 polymer ?
#
loop_
_entity_poly.entity_id
_entity_poly.type
_entity_poly.pdbx_seq_one_letter_code
_entity_poly.pdbx_strand_id
1 'polypeptide(L)'
;MTVIAIDVGGTGIKSALVDRAGTILHAQRHPTGADRGPEAVVETILTIAAGLAARAADAHQNAVAAGIVVPGVVDERTGIAVWSANVGFRDVPLRDLLTKHLDLPAVLGHDVRAGGVAEARLGAGRGYGHVLFLAIGTGIAGAHVVDSVASAGAHGAAGEVGHVIVRPGGPTCGCGARGCLEAVASAAAVGRIYAERAGIVATAADVAARAAAGEPVAVAVWDEAVDALADGLHTAVTLYDPEVVVVGGGLAEAGDALLTPLDAALAGKLTFQRKPAMVRAALGDEAGCLGAGLLALSLVDGVS
;
A
#
# COMPACT_ATOMS: atom_id res chain seq x y z
N MET A 1 -12.29 -13.42 -19.82
CA MET A 1 -12.57 -13.52 -18.38
C MET A 1 -12.21 -12.19 -17.76
N THR A 2 -13.14 -11.58 -17.06
CA THR A 2 -12.99 -10.23 -16.46
C THR A 2 -13.36 -10.32 -14.99
N VAL A 3 -12.68 -9.55 -14.13
CA VAL A 3 -12.98 -9.44 -12.71
C VAL A 3 -13.17 -7.97 -12.33
N ILE A 4 -13.93 -7.74 -11.26
CA ILE A 4 -14.10 -6.44 -10.65
C ILE A 4 -13.00 -6.27 -9.59
N ALA A 5 -12.29 -5.15 -9.64
CA ALA A 5 -11.24 -4.78 -8.70
C ALA A 5 -11.58 -3.46 -8.01
N ILE A 6 -11.50 -3.42 -6.68
CA ILE A 6 -11.82 -2.23 -5.88
C ILE A 6 -10.72 -2.02 -4.83
N ASP A 7 -10.11 -0.84 -4.84
CA ASP A 7 -9.11 -0.39 -3.87
C ASP A 7 -9.68 0.78 -3.08
N VAL A 8 -9.93 0.57 -1.79
CA VAL A 8 -10.57 1.55 -0.90
C VAL A 8 -9.49 2.26 -0.08
N GLY A 9 -9.17 3.48 -0.46
CA GLY A 9 -8.32 4.35 0.35
C GLY A 9 -9.12 5.29 1.28
N GLY A 10 -8.46 5.98 2.19
CA GLY A 10 -9.10 6.90 3.12
C GLY A 10 -9.78 8.10 2.45
N THR A 11 -9.29 8.56 1.31
CA THR A 11 -9.82 9.73 0.58
C THR A 11 -10.49 9.37 -0.74
N GLY A 12 -10.09 8.26 -1.36
CA GLY A 12 -10.58 7.85 -2.67
C GLY A 12 -10.68 6.34 -2.81
N ILE A 13 -11.65 5.91 -3.61
CA ILE A 13 -11.85 4.53 -4.05
C ILE A 13 -11.43 4.46 -5.51
N LYS A 14 -10.51 3.56 -5.83
CA LYS A 14 -10.15 3.20 -7.20
C LYS A 14 -10.83 1.89 -7.54
N SER A 15 -11.35 1.80 -8.73
CA SER A 15 -12.04 0.60 -9.17
C SER A 15 -11.81 0.34 -10.65
N ALA A 16 -11.76 -0.92 -11.04
CA ALA A 16 -11.48 -1.32 -12.41
C ALA A 16 -12.18 -2.63 -12.80
N LEU A 17 -12.32 -2.82 -14.11
CA LEU A 17 -12.47 -4.12 -14.73
C LEU A 17 -11.09 -4.57 -15.19
N VAL A 18 -10.67 -5.75 -14.76
CA VAL A 18 -9.33 -6.29 -15.04
C VAL A 18 -9.50 -7.64 -15.77
N ASP A 19 -8.72 -7.85 -16.83
CA ASP A 19 -8.71 -9.11 -17.57
C ASP A 19 -7.77 -10.14 -16.91
N ARG A 20 -7.75 -11.36 -17.45
CA ARG A 20 -6.90 -12.46 -16.95
C ARG A 20 -5.41 -12.18 -17.03
N ALA A 21 -4.98 -11.28 -17.92
CA ALA A 21 -3.57 -10.89 -18.06
C ALA A 21 -3.16 -9.78 -17.05
N GLY A 22 -4.12 -9.27 -16.26
CA GLY A 22 -3.90 -8.12 -15.38
C GLY A 22 -4.01 -6.77 -16.10
N THR A 23 -4.61 -6.75 -17.31
CA THR A 23 -4.83 -5.51 -18.05
C THR A 23 -6.08 -4.81 -17.54
N ILE A 24 -5.96 -3.51 -17.26
CA ILE A 24 -7.12 -2.68 -16.92
C ILE A 24 -7.91 -2.37 -18.19
N LEU A 25 -9.16 -2.89 -18.26
CA LEU A 25 -10.08 -2.66 -19.37
C LEU A 25 -10.90 -1.38 -19.18
N HIS A 26 -11.17 -1.04 -17.93
CA HIS A 26 -11.90 0.16 -17.52
C HIS A 26 -11.50 0.53 -16.11
N ALA A 27 -11.29 1.82 -15.83
CA ALA A 27 -10.97 2.33 -14.52
C ALA A 27 -11.84 3.52 -14.15
N GLN A 28 -12.14 3.64 -12.85
CA GLN A 28 -12.89 4.75 -12.27
C GLN A 28 -12.29 5.15 -10.93
N ARG A 29 -12.50 6.41 -10.54
CA ARG A 29 -12.11 6.96 -9.23
C ARG A 29 -13.30 7.66 -8.61
N HIS A 30 -13.53 7.39 -7.34
CA HIS A 30 -14.61 7.98 -6.55
C HIS A 30 -14.07 8.49 -5.22
N PRO A 31 -14.63 9.56 -4.66
CA PRO A 31 -14.32 9.92 -3.27
C PRO A 31 -14.82 8.83 -2.33
N THR A 32 -14.04 8.49 -1.29
CA THR A 32 -14.45 7.53 -0.27
C THR A 32 -15.63 8.06 0.54
N GLY A 33 -15.62 9.37 0.87
CA GLY A 33 -16.64 9.98 1.71
C GLY A 33 -16.64 9.41 3.13
N ALA A 34 -15.45 9.16 3.69
CA ALA A 34 -15.29 8.59 5.04
C ALA A 34 -15.93 9.46 6.14
N ASP A 35 -16.08 10.76 5.91
CA ASP A 35 -16.78 11.72 6.77
C ASP A 35 -18.28 11.42 6.93
N ARG A 36 -18.89 10.70 6.00
CA ARG A 36 -20.29 10.27 6.04
C ARG A 36 -20.52 9.02 6.91
N GLY A 37 -19.47 8.41 7.41
CA GLY A 37 -19.50 7.20 8.21
C GLY A 37 -19.32 5.89 7.41
N PRO A 38 -19.02 4.78 8.11
CA PRO A 38 -18.65 3.51 7.48
C PRO A 38 -19.79 2.89 6.66
N GLU A 39 -21.03 3.03 7.06
CA GLU A 39 -22.20 2.50 6.34
C GLU A 39 -22.32 3.16 4.96
N ALA A 40 -22.13 4.49 4.87
CA ALA A 40 -22.18 5.22 3.61
C ALA A 40 -21.01 4.85 2.68
N VAL A 41 -19.85 4.51 3.25
CA VAL A 41 -18.71 3.98 2.46
C VAL A 41 -19.04 2.61 1.91
N VAL A 42 -19.64 1.71 2.69
CA VAL A 42 -20.08 0.39 2.22
C VAL A 42 -21.09 0.54 1.08
N GLU A 43 -22.11 1.42 1.22
CA GLU A 43 -23.08 1.69 0.16
C GLU A 43 -22.40 2.20 -1.13
N THR A 44 -21.42 3.08 -0.99
CA THR A 44 -20.63 3.58 -2.12
C THR A 44 -19.87 2.43 -2.82
N ILE A 45 -19.22 1.54 -2.06
CA ILE A 45 -18.51 0.37 -2.58
C ILE A 45 -19.46 -0.54 -3.37
N LEU A 46 -20.63 -0.87 -2.81
CA LEU A 46 -21.61 -1.73 -3.45
C LEU A 46 -22.17 -1.10 -4.74
N THR A 47 -22.42 0.21 -4.73
CA THR A 47 -22.87 0.97 -5.92
C THR A 47 -21.81 0.94 -7.03
N ILE A 48 -20.54 1.15 -6.69
CA ILE A 48 -19.42 1.07 -7.64
C ILE A 48 -19.33 -0.35 -8.23
N ALA A 49 -19.41 -1.37 -7.38
CA ALA A 49 -19.32 -2.76 -7.80
C ALA A 49 -20.46 -3.14 -8.79
N ALA A 50 -21.69 -2.75 -8.50
CA ALA A 50 -22.85 -2.97 -9.38
C ALA A 50 -22.67 -2.23 -10.72
N GLY A 51 -22.18 -0.98 -10.70
CA GLY A 51 -21.90 -0.22 -11.92
C GLY A 51 -20.86 -0.87 -12.82
N LEU A 52 -19.79 -1.44 -12.22
CA LEU A 52 -18.77 -2.19 -12.98
C LEU A 52 -19.33 -3.50 -13.54
N ALA A 53 -20.16 -4.23 -12.77
CA ALA A 53 -20.81 -5.45 -13.26
C ALA A 53 -21.73 -5.17 -14.45
N ALA A 54 -22.58 -4.13 -14.37
CA ALA A 54 -23.43 -3.70 -15.48
C ALA A 54 -22.60 -3.32 -16.72
N ARG A 55 -21.54 -2.55 -16.53
CA ARG A 55 -20.64 -2.16 -17.62
C ARG A 55 -19.96 -3.36 -18.29
N ALA A 56 -19.55 -4.36 -17.50
CA ALA A 56 -18.97 -5.58 -18.03
C ALA A 56 -19.99 -6.35 -18.88
N ALA A 57 -21.25 -6.43 -18.43
CA ALA A 57 -22.34 -7.07 -19.17
C ALA A 57 -22.63 -6.35 -20.49
N ASP A 58 -22.70 -5.02 -20.49
CA ASP A 58 -22.91 -4.20 -21.69
C ASP A 58 -21.81 -4.39 -22.73
N ALA A 59 -20.57 -4.62 -22.27
CA ALA A 59 -19.42 -4.91 -23.13
C ALA A 59 -19.33 -6.40 -23.54
N HIS A 60 -20.29 -7.25 -23.19
CA HIS A 60 -20.25 -8.71 -23.37
C HIS A 60 -19.03 -9.39 -22.73
N GLN A 61 -18.54 -8.80 -21.64
CA GLN A 61 -17.38 -9.24 -20.87
C GLN A 61 -17.78 -9.49 -19.40
N ASN A 62 -18.77 -10.35 -19.17
CA ASN A 62 -19.30 -10.59 -17.83
C ASN A 62 -18.19 -10.81 -16.80
N ALA A 63 -18.26 -10.07 -15.70
CA ALA A 63 -17.39 -10.28 -14.58
C ALA A 63 -17.72 -11.63 -13.90
N VAL A 64 -16.69 -12.36 -13.48
CA VAL A 64 -16.83 -13.70 -12.89
C VAL A 64 -16.48 -13.74 -11.41
N ALA A 65 -15.83 -12.71 -10.89
CA ALA A 65 -15.48 -12.55 -9.47
C ALA A 65 -15.23 -11.06 -9.15
N ALA A 66 -15.19 -10.74 -7.86
CA ALA A 66 -14.83 -9.42 -7.37
C ALA A 66 -13.73 -9.50 -6.30
N GLY A 67 -12.74 -8.61 -6.39
CA GLY A 67 -11.73 -8.40 -5.36
C GLY A 67 -11.83 -7.00 -4.78
N ILE A 68 -11.75 -6.90 -3.46
CA ILE A 68 -11.69 -5.63 -2.75
C ILE A 68 -10.50 -5.62 -1.81
N VAL A 69 -9.79 -4.50 -1.76
CA VAL A 69 -8.71 -4.29 -0.79
C VAL A 69 -8.97 -3.02 0.01
N VAL A 70 -8.61 -3.06 1.30
CA VAL A 70 -8.82 -1.97 2.23
C VAL A 70 -7.58 -1.79 3.12
N PRO A 71 -7.34 -0.59 3.65
CA PRO A 71 -6.28 -0.35 4.63
C PRO A 71 -6.70 -0.79 6.02
N GLY A 72 -5.72 -1.12 6.86
CA GLY A 72 -5.89 -1.47 8.27
C GLY A 72 -5.83 -2.97 8.54
N VAL A 73 -6.53 -3.45 9.57
CA VAL A 73 -6.51 -4.86 9.96
C VAL A 73 -7.61 -5.62 9.22
N VAL A 74 -7.20 -6.62 8.46
CA VAL A 74 -8.09 -7.44 7.60
C VAL A 74 -7.93 -8.91 7.97
N ASP A 75 -9.04 -9.58 8.27
CA ASP A 75 -9.09 -11.05 8.28
C ASP A 75 -9.49 -11.54 6.89
N GLU A 76 -8.48 -11.83 6.06
CA GLU A 76 -8.67 -12.27 4.68
C GLU A 76 -9.38 -13.63 4.61
N ARG A 77 -9.20 -14.49 5.62
CA ARG A 77 -9.81 -15.82 5.68
C ARG A 77 -11.33 -15.73 5.90
N THR A 78 -11.78 -14.87 6.78
CA THR A 78 -13.22 -14.65 7.05
C THR A 78 -13.84 -13.59 6.15
N GLY A 79 -13.04 -12.75 5.48
CA GLY A 79 -13.51 -11.67 4.63
C GLY A 79 -14.04 -10.46 5.40
N ILE A 80 -13.49 -10.22 6.59
CA ILE A 80 -13.91 -9.15 7.50
C ILE A 80 -12.83 -8.05 7.55
N ALA A 81 -13.24 -6.80 7.29
CA ALA A 81 -12.46 -5.62 7.63
C ALA A 81 -12.60 -5.36 9.13
N VAL A 82 -11.63 -5.87 9.90
CA VAL A 82 -11.68 -5.86 11.38
C VAL A 82 -11.58 -4.45 11.93
N TRP A 83 -10.63 -3.67 11.37
CA TRP A 83 -10.43 -2.30 11.78
C TRP A 83 -9.74 -1.48 10.70
N SER A 84 -10.25 -0.28 10.43
CA SER A 84 -9.61 0.70 9.56
C SER A 84 -9.86 2.11 10.07
N ALA A 85 -8.82 2.77 10.57
CA ALA A 85 -8.92 4.13 11.10
C ALA A 85 -9.33 5.14 10.03
N ASN A 86 -8.80 4.98 8.81
CA ASN A 86 -8.97 5.94 7.71
C ASN A 86 -10.35 5.88 7.05
N VAL A 87 -11.06 4.75 7.21
CA VAL A 87 -12.37 4.50 6.58
C VAL A 87 -13.47 4.35 7.64
N GLY A 88 -13.09 4.15 8.90
CA GLY A 88 -14.01 3.98 10.03
C GLY A 88 -14.58 2.56 10.17
N PHE A 89 -14.05 1.58 9.45
CA PHE A 89 -14.56 0.21 9.53
C PHE A 89 -14.26 -0.44 10.88
N ARG A 90 -15.25 -1.20 11.39
CA ARG A 90 -15.16 -2.11 12.52
C ARG A 90 -15.99 -3.34 12.25
N ASP A 91 -15.32 -4.49 12.14
CA ASP A 91 -15.91 -5.82 11.91
C ASP A 91 -16.90 -5.86 10.73
N VAL A 92 -16.57 -5.19 9.61
CA VAL A 92 -17.41 -5.11 8.42
C VAL A 92 -17.18 -6.33 7.52
N PRO A 93 -18.19 -7.19 7.25
CA PRO A 93 -18.05 -8.40 6.44
C PRO A 93 -18.09 -8.08 4.94
N LEU A 94 -17.11 -7.34 4.43
CA LEU A 94 -17.08 -6.80 3.08
C LEU A 94 -17.17 -7.86 1.98
N ARG A 95 -16.50 -9.02 2.17
CA ARG A 95 -16.58 -10.11 1.20
C ARG A 95 -18.01 -10.60 1.04
N ASP A 96 -18.70 -10.86 2.16
CA ASP A 96 -20.05 -11.43 2.12
C ASP A 96 -21.08 -10.42 1.59
N LEU A 97 -20.88 -9.12 1.92
CA LEU A 97 -21.69 -8.04 1.37
C LEU A 97 -21.55 -7.93 -0.14
N LEU A 98 -20.33 -7.98 -0.67
CA LEU A 98 -20.07 -7.96 -2.12
C LEU A 98 -20.61 -9.21 -2.81
N THR A 99 -20.35 -10.40 -2.25
CA THR A 99 -20.85 -11.68 -2.79
C THR A 99 -22.36 -11.64 -2.93
N LYS A 100 -23.07 -11.23 -1.87
CA LYS A 100 -24.53 -11.12 -1.88
C LYS A 100 -25.05 -10.08 -2.86
N HIS A 101 -24.37 -8.94 -2.97
CA HIS A 101 -24.83 -7.84 -3.81
C HIS A 101 -24.64 -8.10 -5.30
N LEU A 102 -23.56 -8.75 -5.67
CA LEU A 102 -23.19 -9.04 -7.06
C LEU A 102 -23.66 -10.39 -7.56
N ASP A 103 -24.03 -11.31 -6.66
CA ASP A 103 -24.22 -12.75 -6.95
C ASP A 103 -22.98 -13.37 -7.63
N LEU A 104 -21.79 -12.93 -7.18
CA LEU A 104 -20.49 -13.38 -7.67
C LEU A 104 -19.57 -13.72 -6.48
N PRO A 105 -18.65 -14.69 -6.64
CA PRO A 105 -17.62 -14.92 -5.64
C PRO A 105 -16.79 -13.63 -5.43
N ALA A 106 -16.52 -13.30 -4.16
CA ALA A 106 -15.72 -12.15 -3.80
C ALA A 106 -14.60 -12.51 -2.82
N VAL A 107 -13.55 -11.70 -2.81
CA VAL A 107 -12.41 -11.80 -1.89
C VAL A 107 -12.08 -10.43 -1.32
N LEU A 108 -11.69 -10.41 -0.04
CA LEU A 108 -11.18 -9.25 0.65
C LEU A 108 -9.68 -9.42 0.91
N GLY A 109 -8.88 -8.39 0.68
CA GLY A 109 -7.46 -8.34 1.00
C GLY A 109 -7.03 -7.02 1.62
N HIS A 110 -5.77 -6.97 2.05
CA HIS A 110 -5.12 -5.76 2.51
C HIS A 110 -4.47 -5.01 1.34
N ASP A 111 -4.66 -3.69 1.26
CA ASP A 111 -4.22 -2.85 0.14
C ASP A 111 -2.72 -2.95 -0.18
N VAL A 112 -1.84 -2.81 0.84
CA VAL A 112 -0.38 -2.87 0.63
C VAL A 112 0.09 -4.28 0.30
N ARG A 113 -0.51 -5.33 0.89
CA ARG A 113 -0.16 -6.73 0.51
C ARG A 113 -0.55 -7.03 -0.93
N ALA A 114 -1.75 -6.64 -1.32
CA ALA A 114 -2.23 -6.80 -2.68
C ALA A 114 -1.39 -5.98 -3.69
N GLY A 115 -1.06 -4.74 -3.34
CA GLY A 115 -0.16 -3.90 -4.14
C GLY A 115 1.24 -4.52 -4.29
N GLY A 116 1.78 -5.12 -3.23
CA GLY A 116 3.05 -5.85 -3.28
C GLY A 116 3.00 -7.06 -4.21
N VAL A 117 1.91 -7.83 -4.18
CA VAL A 117 1.68 -8.95 -5.11
C VAL A 117 1.57 -8.45 -6.55
N ALA A 118 0.88 -7.32 -6.78
CA ALA A 118 0.78 -6.72 -8.10
C ALA A 118 2.16 -6.28 -8.62
N GLU A 119 2.97 -5.61 -7.81
CA GLU A 119 4.33 -5.23 -8.18
C GLU A 119 5.23 -6.45 -8.45
N ALA A 120 5.11 -7.52 -7.67
CA ALA A 120 5.87 -8.75 -7.88
C ALA A 120 5.48 -9.47 -9.17
N ARG A 121 4.20 -9.44 -9.57
CA ARG A 121 3.70 -10.17 -10.74
C ARG A 121 3.70 -9.32 -12.02
N LEU A 122 3.40 -8.04 -11.93
CA LEU A 122 3.13 -7.16 -13.08
C LEU A 122 4.07 -5.96 -13.15
N GLY A 123 4.69 -5.57 -12.02
CA GLY A 123 5.47 -4.35 -11.88
C GLY A 123 6.98 -4.55 -11.76
N ALA A 124 7.61 -3.70 -10.95
CA ALA A 124 9.06 -3.65 -10.78
C ALA A 124 9.67 -4.87 -10.07
N GLY A 125 8.87 -5.66 -9.38
CA GLY A 125 9.29 -6.91 -8.72
C GLY A 125 9.28 -8.14 -9.63
N ARG A 126 8.92 -8.01 -10.91
CA ARG A 126 8.88 -9.16 -11.84
C ARG A 126 10.24 -9.81 -11.99
N GLY A 127 10.25 -11.15 -11.92
CA GLY A 127 11.45 -11.95 -12.08
C GLY A 127 12.25 -12.20 -10.79
N TYR A 128 11.83 -11.59 -9.67
CA TYR A 128 12.39 -11.86 -8.34
C TYR A 128 11.48 -12.82 -7.57
N GLY A 129 12.06 -13.79 -6.87
CA GLY A 129 11.35 -14.73 -6.01
C GLY A 129 11.00 -14.13 -4.64
N HIS A 130 11.85 -13.23 -4.14
CA HIS A 130 11.68 -12.58 -2.83
C HIS A 130 11.63 -11.06 -2.98
N VAL A 131 10.43 -10.50 -2.93
CA VAL A 131 10.17 -9.05 -3.09
C VAL A 131 9.75 -8.46 -1.75
N LEU A 132 10.40 -7.40 -1.32
CA LEU A 132 9.91 -6.54 -0.24
C LEU A 132 9.30 -5.29 -0.88
N PHE A 133 7.99 -5.18 -0.88
CA PHE A 133 7.29 -3.95 -1.26
C PHE A 133 7.17 -3.05 -0.05
N LEU A 134 7.55 -1.78 -0.18
CA LEU A 134 7.45 -0.75 0.85
C LEU A 134 6.63 0.43 0.32
N ALA A 135 5.44 0.61 0.83
CA ALA A 135 4.58 1.75 0.50
C ALA A 135 4.80 2.88 1.51
N ILE A 136 5.28 4.05 1.03
CA ILE A 136 5.53 5.23 1.85
C ILE A 136 4.60 6.35 1.38
N GLY A 137 3.50 6.52 2.10
CA GLY A 137 2.48 7.53 1.86
C GLY A 137 2.19 8.34 3.12
N THR A 138 0.91 8.55 3.42
CA THR A 138 0.46 9.13 4.71
C THR A 138 0.99 8.31 5.88
N GLY A 139 0.99 6.98 5.74
CA GLY A 139 1.65 6.02 6.62
C GLY A 139 2.77 5.26 5.91
N ILE A 140 3.32 4.26 6.59
CA ILE A 140 4.31 3.32 6.05
C ILE A 140 3.86 1.89 6.34
N ALA A 141 3.73 1.09 5.30
CA ALA A 141 3.48 -0.34 5.41
C ALA A 141 4.29 -1.10 4.37
N GLY A 142 4.50 -2.40 4.59
CA GLY A 142 5.23 -3.24 3.66
C GLY A 142 4.50 -4.55 3.37
N ALA A 143 4.98 -5.25 2.35
CA ALA A 143 4.59 -6.61 2.05
C ALA A 143 5.81 -7.42 1.67
N HIS A 144 6.07 -8.51 2.36
CA HIS A 144 7.03 -9.51 1.93
C HIS A 144 6.32 -10.53 1.05
N VAL A 145 6.71 -10.56 -0.21
CA VAL A 145 6.11 -11.42 -1.25
C VAL A 145 7.14 -12.46 -1.64
N VAL A 146 6.78 -13.72 -1.48
CA VAL A 146 7.60 -14.88 -1.86
C VAL A 146 6.84 -15.65 -2.93
N ASP A 147 7.46 -15.86 -4.08
CA ASP A 147 6.85 -16.58 -5.20
C ASP A 147 5.45 -16.06 -5.56
N SER A 148 5.30 -14.73 -5.56
CA SER A 148 4.05 -14.02 -5.83
C SER A 148 2.94 -14.19 -4.76
N VAL A 149 3.28 -14.64 -3.56
CA VAL A 149 2.36 -14.75 -2.43
C VAL A 149 2.82 -13.86 -1.28
N ALA A 150 1.96 -12.97 -0.81
CA ALA A 150 2.22 -12.15 0.36
C ALA A 150 1.70 -12.83 1.62
N SER A 151 2.54 -12.89 2.67
CA SER A 151 2.11 -13.43 3.97
C SER A 151 1.28 -12.39 4.72
N ALA A 152 0.08 -12.77 5.14
CA ALA A 152 -0.75 -11.97 6.04
C ALA A 152 -0.32 -12.09 7.52
N GLY A 153 0.47 -13.13 7.86
CA GLY A 153 0.76 -13.48 9.25
C GLY A 153 -0.43 -14.14 9.94
N ALA A 154 -0.23 -14.57 11.17
CA ALA A 154 -1.25 -15.32 11.92
C ALA A 154 -2.52 -14.50 12.23
N HIS A 155 -2.40 -13.17 12.30
CA HIS A 155 -3.45 -12.25 12.71
C HIS A 155 -3.68 -11.10 11.70
N GLY A 156 -3.20 -11.24 10.47
CA GLY A 156 -3.37 -10.22 9.42
C GLY A 156 -2.47 -8.99 9.55
N ALA A 157 -1.52 -8.97 10.49
CA ALA A 157 -0.67 -7.81 10.79
C ALA A 157 0.77 -7.94 10.27
N ALA A 158 1.07 -8.89 9.40
CA ALA A 158 2.40 -8.96 8.77
C ALA A 158 2.58 -7.77 7.81
N GLY A 159 3.79 -7.19 7.82
CA GLY A 159 4.12 -6.06 6.97
C GLY A 159 3.97 -4.69 7.62
N GLU A 160 3.59 -4.60 8.90
CA GLU A 160 3.47 -3.35 9.66
C GLU A 160 4.85 -2.74 10.01
N VAL A 161 5.73 -2.66 9.01
CA VAL A 161 7.12 -2.16 9.16
C VAL A 161 7.18 -0.68 9.58
N GLY A 162 6.14 0.09 9.29
CA GLY A 162 6.00 1.47 9.76
C GLY A 162 5.95 1.61 11.27
N HIS A 163 5.61 0.53 11.99
CA HIS A 163 5.54 0.53 13.46
C HIS A 163 6.79 -0.05 14.13
N VAL A 164 7.81 -0.41 13.37
CA VAL A 164 9.14 -0.70 13.95
C VAL A 164 9.69 0.57 14.61
N ILE A 165 10.16 0.45 15.85
CA ILE A 165 10.74 1.57 16.60
C ILE A 165 12.17 1.81 16.09
N VAL A 166 12.37 2.89 15.34
CA VAL A 166 13.68 3.29 14.82
C VAL A 166 14.30 4.47 15.59
N ARG A 167 13.48 5.17 16.39
CA ARG A 167 13.91 6.31 17.23
C ARG A 167 13.32 6.16 18.63
N PRO A 168 13.94 5.33 19.52
CA PRO A 168 13.44 5.15 20.88
C PRO A 168 13.23 6.48 21.60
N GLY A 169 12.03 6.67 22.20
CA GLY A 169 11.66 7.93 22.84
C GLY A 169 11.29 9.07 21.88
N GLY A 170 11.32 8.86 20.57
CA GLY A 170 11.00 9.81 19.53
C GLY A 170 9.51 10.23 19.49
N PRO A 171 9.01 10.76 18.36
CA PRO A 171 7.64 11.24 18.22
C PRO A 171 6.60 10.18 18.55
N THR A 172 5.44 10.60 19.08
CA THR A 172 4.31 9.71 19.32
C THR A 172 3.72 9.28 17.96
N CYS A 173 3.51 7.99 17.80
CA CYS A 173 2.87 7.39 16.63
C CYS A 173 1.36 7.24 16.84
N GLY A 174 0.58 7.23 15.76
CA GLY A 174 -0.86 6.95 15.79
C GLY A 174 -1.23 5.60 16.42
N CYS A 175 -0.31 4.62 16.44
CA CYS A 175 -0.50 3.33 17.12
C CYS A 175 -0.34 3.39 18.65
N GLY A 176 0.03 4.55 19.22
CA GLY A 176 0.27 4.75 20.65
C GLY A 176 1.72 4.55 21.10
N ALA A 177 2.58 3.94 20.27
CA ALA A 177 4.00 3.80 20.57
C ALA A 177 4.77 5.10 20.28
N ARG A 178 6.06 5.14 20.65
CA ARG A 178 6.95 6.29 20.38
C ARG A 178 8.14 5.87 19.54
N GLY A 179 8.44 6.70 18.51
CA GLY A 179 9.62 6.52 17.67
C GLY A 179 9.47 5.47 16.57
N CYS A 180 8.23 5.14 16.20
CA CYS A 180 7.94 4.31 15.03
C CYS A 180 8.48 4.95 13.75
N LEU A 181 8.90 4.14 12.79
CA LEU A 181 9.36 4.59 11.47
C LEU A 181 8.36 5.53 10.80
N GLU A 182 7.08 5.20 10.82
CA GLU A 182 6.01 6.01 10.26
C GLU A 182 5.94 7.42 10.87
N ALA A 183 6.08 7.54 12.19
CA ALA A 183 6.03 8.82 12.88
C ALA A 183 7.21 9.74 12.56
N VAL A 184 8.30 9.18 11.98
CA VAL A 184 9.53 9.89 11.64
C VAL A 184 9.66 10.14 10.13
N ALA A 185 9.27 9.18 9.29
CA ALA A 185 9.68 9.13 7.88
C ALA A 185 8.53 8.93 6.88
N SER A 186 7.26 8.88 7.31
CA SER A 186 6.15 8.90 6.37
C SER A 186 6.04 10.27 5.68
N ALA A 187 5.37 10.35 4.54
CA ALA A 187 5.15 11.63 3.86
C ALA A 187 4.43 12.65 4.77
N ALA A 188 3.47 12.18 5.57
CA ALA A 188 2.80 13.03 6.56
C ALA A 188 3.77 13.50 7.65
N ALA A 189 4.66 12.62 8.15
CA ALA A 189 5.65 12.97 9.16
C ALA A 189 6.68 13.98 8.64
N VAL A 190 7.19 13.80 7.42
CA VAL A 190 8.14 14.72 6.78
C VAL A 190 7.56 16.13 6.69
N GLY A 191 6.32 16.26 6.15
CA GLY A 191 5.66 17.56 6.06
C GLY A 191 5.41 18.19 7.43
N ARG A 192 4.96 17.42 8.41
CA ARG A 192 4.73 17.89 9.78
C ARG A 192 6.02 18.36 10.46
N ILE A 193 7.08 17.56 10.42
CA ILE A 193 8.37 17.89 11.06
C ILE A 193 8.97 19.14 10.43
N TYR A 194 8.87 19.26 9.10
CA TYR A 194 9.31 20.46 8.41
C TYR A 194 8.51 21.70 8.86
N ALA A 195 7.18 21.60 8.94
CA ALA A 195 6.33 22.70 9.39
C ALA A 195 6.65 23.14 10.84
N GLU A 196 6.93 22.19 11.72
CA GLU A 196 7.33 22.45 13.12
C GLU A 196 8.68 23.20 13.19
N ARG A 197 9.64 22.89 12.31
CA ARG A 197 10.99 23.47 12.34
C ARG A 197 11.13 24.76 11.54
N ALA A 198 10.46 24.84 10.39
CA ALA A 198 10.55 25.99 9.48
C ALA A 198 9.44 27.01 9.69
N GLY A 199 8.36 26.67 10.39
CA GLY A 199 7.16 27.51 10.50
C GLY A 199 6.35 27.61 9.20
N ILE A 200 6.60 26.73 8.23
CA ILE A 200 5.98 26.74 6.89
C ILE A 200 5.30 25.39 6.65
N VAL A 201 4.00 25.42 6.34
CA VAL A 201 3.28 24.20 5.95
C VAL A 201 3.71 23.79 4.54
N ALA A 202 4.17 22.57 4.39
CA ALA A 202 4.63 22.01 3.13
C ALA A 202 4.32 20.51 3.06
N THR A 203 4.13 19.99 1.85
CA THR A 203 4.03 18.56 1.60
C THR A 203 5.42 17.91 1.60
N ALA A 204 5.50 16.59 1.72
CA ALA A 204 6.78 15.90 1.59
C ALA A 204 7.46 16.16 0.23
N ALA A 205 6.67 16.31 -0.84
CA ALA A 205 7.18 16.66 -2.16
C ALA A 205 7.82 18.07 -2.17
N ASP A 206 7.19 19.05 -1.50
CA ASP A 206 7.76 20.38 -1.35
C ASP A 206 9.06 20.34 -0.54
N VAL A 207 9.10 19.53 0.54
CA VAL A 207 10.31 19.36 1.36
C VAL A 207 11.43 18.73 0.54
N ALA A 208 11.14 17.69 -0.26
CA ALA A 208 12.11 17.08 -1.16
C ALA A 208 12.69 18.10 -2.17
N ALA A 209 11.81 18.91 -2.79
CA ALA A 209 12.24 19.95 -3.73
C ALA A 209 13.10 21.02 -3.06
N ARG A 210 12.75 21.47 -1.85
CA ARG A 210 13.51 22.45 -1.05
C ARG A 210 14.85 21.87 -0.59
N ALA A 211 14.88 20.60 -0.20
CA ALA A 211 16.12 19.90 0.15
C ALA A 211 17.07 19.83 -1.06
N ALA A 212 16.55 19.50 -2.23
CA ALA A 212 17.31 19.49 -3.49
C ALA A 212 17.84 20.90 -3.85
N ALA A 213 17.12 21.96 -3.47
CA ALA A 213 17.57 23.36 -3.62
C ALA A 213 18.57 23.82 -2.54
N GLY A 214 18.91 22.95 -1.57
CA GLY A 214 19.89 23.23 -0.51
C GLY A 214 19.34 24.02 0.66
N GLU A 215 18.01 24.09 0.87
CA GLU A 215 17.44 24.75 2.04
C GLU A 215 17.80 23.96 3.32
N PRO A 216 18.52 24.58 4.29
CA PRO A 216 19.12 23.82 5.39
C PRO A 216 18.13 23.03 6.25
N VAL A 217 16.95 23.59 6.53
CA VAL A 217 15.92 22.90 7.34
C VAL A 217 15.33 21.73 6.55
N ALA A 218 15.07 21.90 5.26
CA ALA A 218 14.53 20.84 4.41
C ALA A 218 15.55 19.72 4.23
N VAL A 219 16.82 20.03 4.02
CA VAL A 219 17.92 19.05 3.95
C VAL A 219 17.97 18.22 5.25
N ALA A 220 17.99 18.87 6.42
CA ALA A 220 18.05 18.17 7.69
C ALA A 220 16.84 17.23 7.90
N VAL A 221 15.62 17.68 7.58
CA VAL A 221 14.40 16.86 7.70
C VAL A 221 14.42 15.68 6.73
N TRP A 222 14.89 15.91 5.49
CA TRP A 222 14.97 14.87 4.47
C TRP A 222 16.00 13.80 4.83
N ASP A 223 17.18 14.21 5.26
CA ASP A 223 18.26 13.30 5.65
C ASP A 223 17.86 12.47 6.87
N GLU A 224 17.18 13.05 7.87
CA GLU A 224 16.65 12.31 9.02
C GLU A 224 15.60 11.28 8.60
N ALA A 225 14.73 11.61 7.63
CA ALA A 225 13.74 10.66 7.12
C ALA A 225 14.41 9.52 6.35
N VAL A 226 15.41 9.82 5.49
CA VAL A 226 16.19 8.82 4.75
C VAL A 226 16.93 7.88 5.70
N ASP A 227 17.59 8.41 6.74
CA ASP A 227 18.31 7.59 7.72
C ASP A 227 17.35 6.69 8.52
N ALA A 228 16.19 7.21 8.90
CA ALA A 228 15.17 6.40 9.58
C ALA A 228 14.60 5.30 8.67
N LEU A 229 14.35 5.60 7.38
CA LEU A 229 13.93 4.59 6.39
C LEU A 229 14.99 3.51 6.22
N ALA A 230 16.27 3.89 6.20
CA ALA A 230 17.36 2.93 6.11
C ALA A 230 17.45 2.02 7.35
N ASP A 231 17.16 2.53 8.57
CA ASP A 231 17.07 1.72 9.79
C ASP A 231 15.91 0.71 9.73
N GLY A 232 14.75 1.16 9.28
CA GLY A 232 13.59 0.28 9.08
C GLY A 232 13.84 -0.79 8.03
N LEU A 233 14.45 -0.40 6.89
CA LEU A 233 14.83 -1.34 5.83
C LEU A 233 15.94 -2.30 6.27
N HIS A 234 16.93 -1.84 7.04
CA HIS A 234 17.94 -2.74 7.62
C HIS A 234 17.30 -3.85 8.46
N THR A 235 16.31 -3.49 9.29
CA THR A 235 15.52 -4.47 10.06
C THR A 235 14.78 -5.43 9.13
N ALA A 236 14.08 -4.92 8.12
CA ALA A 236 13.32 -5.74 7.20
C ALA A 236 14.22 -6.66 6.34
N VAL A 237 15.36 -6.15 5.84
CA VAL A 237 16.34 -6.95 5.10
C VAL A 237 16.92 -8.06 6.00
N THR A 238 17.21 -7.77 7.27
CA THR A 238 17.71 -8.77 8.22
C THR A 238 16.70 -9.88 8.49
N LEU A 239 15.39 -9.56 8.49
CA LEU A 239 14.32 -10.52 8.78
C LEU A 239 13.88 -11.33 7.56
N TYR A 240 13.87 -10.70 6.38
CA TYR A 240 13.22 -11.27 5.18
C TYR A 240 14.18 -11.66 4.07
N ASP A 241 15.43 -11.18 4.10
CA ASP A 241 16.48 -11.41 3.08
C ASP A 241 15.93 -11.28 1.63
N PRO A 242 15.31 -10.12 1.26
CA PRO A 242 14.71 -9.96 -0.05
C PRO A 242 15.77 -9.80 -1.15
N GLU A 243 15.44 -10.22 -2.37
CA GLU A 243 16.27 -9.96 -3.57
C GLU A 243 16.14 -8.52 -4.05
N VAL A 244 14.92 -7.94 -3.85
CA VAL A 244 14.60 -6.59 -4.28
C VAL A 244 13.69 -5.89 -3.27
N VAL A 245 13.97 -4.60 -3.04
CA VAL A 245 13.07 -3.68 -2.34
C VAL A 245 12.39 -2.80 -3.40
N VAL A 246 11.08 -2.92 -3.53
CA VAL A 246 10.25 -2.09 -4.41
C VAL A 246 9.66 -0.97 -3.57
N VAL A 247 10.06 0.27 -3.80
CA VAL A 247 9.61 1.45 -3.05
C VAL A 247 8.46 2.12 -3.80
N GLY A 248 7.30 2.16 -3.16
CA GLY A 248 6.08 2.77 -3.69
C GLY A 248 5.48 3.81 -2.74
N GLY A 249 4.26 4.25 -3.06
CA GLY A 249 3.57 5.32 -2.34
C GLY A 249 4.03 6.72 -2.74
N GLY A 250 3.33 7.74 -2.22
CA GLY A 250 3.54 9.12 -2.65
C GLY A 250 4.95 9.67 -2.44
N LEU A 251 5.70 9.17 -1.43
CA LEU A 251 7.07 9.62 -1.20
C LEU A 251 8.03 9.09 -2.29
N ALA A 252 7.75 7.93 -2.89
CA ALA A 252 8.54 7.38 -3.98
C ALA A 252 8.47 8.23 -5.27
N GLU A 253 7.51 9.14 -5.37
CA GLU A 253 7.43 10.11 -6.48
C GLU A 253 8.62 11.09 -6.50
N ALA A 254 9.34 11.23 -5.38
CA ALA A 254 10.60 11.98 -5.36
C ALA A 254 11.73 11.30 -6.20
N GLY A 255 11.51 10.06 -6.65
CA GLY A 255 12.45 9.35 -7.54
C GLY A 255 13.86 9.24 -6.94
N ASP A 256 14.88 9.60 -7.73
CA ASP A 256 16.28 9.49 -7.33
C ASP A 256 16.63 10.39 -6.13
N ALA A 257 15.87 11.45 -5.86
CA ALA A 257 16.06 12.27 -4.67
C ALA A 257 15.79 11.50 -3.35
N LEU A 258 14.98 10.44 -3.42
CA LEU A 258 14.76 9.50 -2.31
C LEU A 258 15.62 8.25 -2.47
N LEU A 259 15.54 7.58 -3.62
CA LEU A 259 16.08 6.23 -3.80
C LEU A 259 17.61 6.20 -3.70
N THR A 260 18.30 7.16 -4.30
CA THR A 260 19.77 7.19 -4.28
C THR A 260 20.34 7.34 -2.88
N PRO A 261 19.94 8.35 -2.06
CA PRO A 261 20.45 8.46 -0.70
C PRO A 261 19.96 7.30 0.21
N LEU A 262 18.76 6.77 0.00
CA LEU A 262 18.24 5.64 0.76
C LEU A 262 19.04 4.36 0.49
N ASP A 263 19.35 4.07 -0.77
CA ASP A 263 20.17 2.93 -1.18
C ASP A 263 21.59 3.02 -0.60
N ALA A 264 22.19 4.21 -0.61
CA ALA A 264 23.50 4.44 -0.02
C ALA A 264 23.47 4.31 1.52
N ALA A 265 22.45 4.87 2.17
CA ALA A 265 22.29 4.78 3.62
C ALA A 265 22.07 3.32 4.08
N LEU A 266 21.24 2.56 3.36
CA LEU A 266 21.04 1.14 3.62
C LEU A 266 22.35 0.37 3.46
N ALA A 267 23.07 0.58 2.36
CA ALA A 267 24.35 -0.07 2.10
C ALA A 267 25.37 0.14 3.24
N GLY A 268 25.39 1.35 3.82
CA GLY A 268 26.26 1.67 4.96
C GLY A 268 25.90 0.96 6.28
N LYS A 269 24.68 0.43 6.38
CA LYS A 269 24.18 -0.26 7.58
C LYS A 269 24.31 -1.79 7.49
N LEU A 270 24.41 -2.34 6.28
CA LEU A 270 24.55 -3.78 6.05
C LEU A 270 25.96 -4.26 6.43
N THR A 271 26.03 -5.44 7.03
CA THR A 271 27.31 -6.06 7.45
C THR A 271 27.52 -7.42 6.80
N PHE A 272 26.67 -8.39 7.08
CA PHE A 272 26.70 -9.74 6.51
C PHE A 272 25.56 -9.97 5.52
N GLN A 273 24.50 -9.15 5.59
CA GLN A 273 23.34 -9.25 4.70
C GLN A 273 23.77 -8.92 3.26
N ARG A 274 23.21 -9.64 2.30
CA ARG A 274 23.35 -9.26 0.90
C ARG A 274 22.47 -8.02 0.65
N LYS A 275 23.05 -7.01 0.01
CA LYS A 275 22.30 -5.81 -0.38
C LYS A 275 21.27 -6.16 -1.44
N PRO A 276 19.96 -5.94 -1.22
CA PRO A 276 18.95 -6.12 -2.26
C PRO A 276 19.06 -5.06 -3.35
N ALA A 277 18.51 -5.34 -4.54
CA ALA A 277 18.24 -4.28 -5.50
C ALA A 277 17.21 -3.31 -4.91
N MET A 278 17.34 -2.01 -5.17
CA MET A 278 16.35 -1.01 -4.76
C MET A 278 15.77 -0.36 -6.01
N VAL A 279 14.45 -0.45 -6.19
CA VAL A 279 13.76 0.04 -7.38
C VAL A 279 12.48 0.78 -7.00
N ARG A 280 12.10 1.74 -7.85
CA ARG A 280 10.80 2.40 -7.73
C ARG A 280 9.68 1.47 -8.23
N ALA A 281 8.54 1.48 -7.54
CA ALA A 281 7.32 0.81 -7.97
C ALA A 281 6.92 1.25 -9.39
N ALA A 282 6.53 0.29 -10.22
CA ALA A 282 6.20 0.53 -11.62
C ALA A 282 4.70 0.77 -11.84
N LEU A 283 3.85 0.22 -10.98
CA LEU A 283 2.39 0.31 -11.11
C LEU A 283 1.81 1.57 -10.45
N GLY A 284 2.63 2.26 -9.66
CA GLY A 284 2.26 3.52 -9.02
C GLY A 284 0.95 3.40 -8.23
N ASP A 285 0.02 4.29 -8.55
CA ASP A 285 -1.27 4.43 -7.88
C ASP A 285 -2.29 3.32 -8.24
N GLU A 286 -2.00 2.50 -9.23
CA GLU A 286 -2.86 1.38 -9.66
C GLU A 286 -2.51 0.05 -8.97
N ALA A 287 -1.42 -0.02 -8.20
CA ALA A 287 -0.92 -1.26 -7.60
C ALA A 287 -1.97 -1.95 -6.72
N GLY A 288 -2.67 -1.19 -5.84
CA GLY A 288 -3.72 -1.74 -4.97
C GLY A 288 -4.91 -2.28 -5.76
N CYS A 289 -5.37 -1.53 -6.77
CA CYS A 289 -6.48 -1.94 -7.62
C CYS A 289 -6.14 -3.18 -8.46
N LEU A 290 -4.95 -3.22 -9.08
CA LEU A 290 -4.46 -4.41 -9.79
C LEU A 290 -4.30 -5.61 -8.85
N GLY A 291 -3.83 -5.37 -7.62
CA GLY A 291 -3.76 -6.39 -6.59
C GLY A 291 -5.11 -6.97 -6.21
N ALA A 292 -6.14 -6.14 -6.06
CA ALA A 292 -7.53 -6.57 -5.87
C ALA A 292 -8.01 -7.45 -7.04
N GLY A 293 -7.68 -7.07 -8.28
CA GLY A 293 -7.98 -7.85 -9.47
C GLY A 293 -7.29 -9.22 -9.47
N LEU A 294 -6.00 -9.28 -9.09
CA LEU A 294 -5.25 -10.53 -8.98
C LEU A 294 -5.82 -11.46 -7.91
N LEU A 295 -6.26 -10.91 -6.77
CA LEU A 295 -6.96 -11.68 -5.74
C LEU A 295 -8.26 -12.28 -6.27
N ALA A 296 -9.06 -11.51 -7.01
CA ALA A 296 -10.28 -12.02 -7.63
C ALA A 296 -10.01 -13.12 -8.67
N LEU A 297 -8.95 -12.98 -9.48
CA LEU A 297 -8.55 -13.99 -10.45
C LEU A 297 -8.13 -15.30 -9.76
N SER A 298 -7.47 -15.24 -8.62
CA SER A 298 -7.06 -16.45 -7.87
C SER A 298 -8.23 -17.31 -7.42
N LEU A 299 -9.40 -16.70 -7.11
CA LEU A 299 -10.64 -17.45 -6.80
C LEU A 299 -11.12 -18.30 -7.97
N VAL A 300 -10.89 -17.83 -9.19
CA VAL A 300 -11.41 -18.49 -10.40
C VAL A 300 -10.42 -19.56 -10.90
N ASP A 301 -9.13 -19.32 -10.72
CA ASP A 301 -8.08 -20.26 -11.14
C ASP A 301 -7.87 -21.41 -10.14
N GLY A 302 -8.54 -21.40 -8.98
CA GLY A 302 -8.45 -22.44 -7.95
C GLY A 302 -7.08 -22.46 -7.24
N VAL A 303 -6.34 -21.39 -7.30
CA VAL A 303 -5.05 -21.20 -6.61
C VAL A 303 -5.34 -20.38 -5.34
N SER A 304 -5.59 -21.09 -4.25
CA SER A 304 -5.72 -20.50 -2.90
C SER A 304 -4.50 -20.85 -2.05
#